data_e478c9fa47f057baa86aa36f692f38c0
#
_entry.id   e478c9fa47f057baa86aa36f692f38c0
#
_cell.length_a   1.000
_cell.length_b   1.000
_cell.length_c   1.000
_cell.angle_alpha   90.00
_cell.angle_beta   90.00
_cell.angle_gamma   90.00
#
_symmetry.space_group_name_H-M   'P 1'
#
loop_
_entity.id
_entity.type
_entity.pdbx_description
1 polymer ?
#
loop_
_entity_poly.entity_id
_entity_poly.type
_entity_poly.pdbx_seq_one_letter_code
_entity_poly.pdbx_strand_id
1 'polypeptide(L)'
;MATLHETHTVWDHSITPIHEVEPGATVELEVRDASGGQLDRDSTAADVAALDFARVNPVTGPVFVRGAQPGDTLAVEILELRPRDWGWTAIIPGFGLLADEFPDPWLRISKVEEEARRVAFADGITLPFEPFPGTIGVALPEPGEHSVVPPSVWGGNMDVKHLRAGTTLFLPVGVEGALFSVGDTHAAMGDGEVCGTAVEAPMDIVVRLSVRRDMTISAPQYHVAAGDLARTEAGSHHVTTGVGPDLMEAARDATRAMIGHLGSRYGLDREEAYALCSVACDLRIHEVVDVPNWVVGMFLPETIMGGRA
;
A
#
# COMPACT_ATOMS: atom_id res chain seq x y z
N MET A 1 24.60 6.78 8.28
CA MET A 1 24.19 5.76 7.29
C MET A 1 24.02 6.53 5.98
N ALA A 2 24.45 5.99 4.85
CA ALA A 2 24.17 6.65 3.57
C ALA A 2 22.72 6.28 3.16
N THR A 3 21.96 7.24 2.66
CA THR A 3 20.62 7.00 2.12
C THR A 3 20.76 6.51 0.68
N LEU A 4 20.12 5.38 0.37
CA LEU A 4 20.09 4.79 -0.97
C LEU A 4 18.90 5.39 -1.75
N HIS A 5 19.07 5.69 -3.03
CA HIS A 5 18.08 6.43 -3.83
C HIS A 5 17.95 5.96 -5.29
N GLU A 6 18.77 5.01 -5.75
CA GLU A 6 18.64 4.46 -7.09
C GLU A 6 17.42 3.56 -7.17
N THR A 7 16.63 3.73 -8.23
CA THR A 7 15.35 3.05 -8.41
C THR A 7 15.31 2.22 -9.69
N HIS A 8 14.43 1.21 -9.69
CA HIS A 8 14.06 0.44 -10.87
C HIS A 8 12.53 0.25 -10.91
N THR A 9 11.97 -0.12 -12.06
CA THR A 9 10.53 -0.27 -12.30
C THR A 9 10.13 -1.69 -12.72
N VAL A 10 11.04 -2.64 -12.58
CA VAL A 10 10.81 -4.07 -12.87
C VAL A 10 11.51 -4.92 -11.84
N TRP A 11 10.97 -6.08 -11.50
CA TRP A 11 11.68 -7.13 -10.78
C TRP A 11 12.52 -7.93 -11.77
N ASP A 12 13.83 -7.88 -11.65
CA ASP A 12 14.77 -8.67 -12.43
C ASP A 12 16.03 -8.94 -11.61
N HIS A 13 16.33 -10.21 -11.37
CA HIS A 13 17.52 -10.59 -10.59
C HIS A 13 18.86 -10.31 -11.30
N SER A 14 18.83 -9.88 -12.57
CA SER A 14 20.03 -9.42 -13.29
C SER A 14 20.39 -7.97 -13.01
N ILE A 15 19.52 -7.20 -12.35
CA ILE A 15 19.83 -5.81 -11.97
C ILE A 15 20.98 -5.80 -10.97
N THR A 16 22.02 -5.01 -11.27
CA THR A 16 23.16 -4.86 -10.38
C THR A 16 22.73 -4.24 -9.05
N PRO A 17 23.05 -4.86 -7.90
CA PRO A 17 22.74 -4.30 -6.60
C PRO A 17 23.36 -2.91 -6.41
N ILE A 18 22.57 -1.98 -5.90
CA ILE A 18 23.05 -0.62 -5.57
C ILE A 18 23.85 -0.60 -4.27
N HIS A 19 23.67 -1.61 -3.43
CA HIS A 19 24.38 -1.74 -2.15
C HIS A 19 24.45 -3.20 -1.70
N GLU A 20 25.52 -3.53 -0.94
CA GLU A 20 25.68 -4.84 -0.29
C GLU A 20 25.75 -4.66 1.22
N VAL A 21 25.09 -5.56 1.96
CA VAL A 21 25.06 -5.51 3.42
C VAL A 21 25.31 -6.89 4.05
N GLU A 22 25.83 -6.89 5.27
CA GLU A 22 25.86 -8.08 6.12
C GLU A 22 24.46 -8.32 6.74
N PRO A 23 24.08 -9.57 7.03
CA PRO A 23 22.84 -9.87 7.76
C PRO A 23 22.79 -9.14 9.12
N GLY A 24 21.66 -8.51 9.43
CA GLY A 24 21.45 -7.68 10.61
C GLY A 24 21.77 -6.21 10.39
N ALA A 25 22.25 -5.83 9.21
CA ALA A 25 22.51 -4.43 8.89
C ALA A 25 21.20 -3.63 8.78
N THR A 26 21.30 -2.36 9.15
CA THR A 26 20.24 -1.37 8.93
C THR A 26 20.57 -0.54 7.69
N VAL A 27 19.58 -0.35 6.83
CA VAL A 27 19.66 0.47 5.61
C VAL A 27 18.57 1.53 5.62
N GLU A 28 18.88 2.67 5.02
CA GLU A 28 17.95 3.76 4.80
C GLU A 28 17.75 3.94 3.30
N LEU A 29 16.49 3.93 2.84
CA LEU A 29 16.15 4.05 1.43
C LEU A 29 15.20 5.24 1.25
N GLU A 30 15.53 6.12 0.30
CA GLU A 30 14.64 7.18 -0.14
C GLU A 30 13.67 6.60 -1.17
N VAL A 31 12.38 6.66 -0.87
CA VAL A 31 11.31 6.13 -1.72
C VAL A 31 10.58 7.30 -2.38
N ARG A 32 10.48 7.24 -3.71
CA ARG A 32 9.62 8.14 -4.49
C ARG A 32 8.17 7.72 -4.32
N ASP A 33 7.25 8.66 -4.57
CA ASP A 33 5.82 8.33 -4.66
C ASP A 33 5.52 7.39 -5.83
N ALA A 34 4.37 6.72 -5.80
CA ALA A 34 3.97 5.74 -6.80
C ALA A 34 3.93 6.28 -8.24
N SER A 35 3.76 7.58 -8.45
CA SER A 35 3.83 8.17 -9.79
C SER A 35 5.25 8.18 -10.39
N GLY A 36 6.28 7.90 -9.59
CA GLY A 36 7.68 8.05 -10.00
C GLY A 36 8.09 9.50 -10.18
N GLY A 37 7.42 10.43 -9.48
CA GLY A 37 7.65 11.86 -9.57
C GLY A 37 6.99 12.49 -10.81
N GLN A 38 5.98 11.86 -11.38
CA GLN A 38 5.19 12.41 -12.48
C GLN A 38 4.09 13.34 -11.97
N LEU A 39 3.67 13.15 -10.71
CA LEU A 39 2.73 14.02 -9.99
C LEU A 39 3.48 14.82 -8.92
N ASP A 40 2.98 16.03 -8.68
CA ASP A 40 3.46 16.93 -7.63
C ASP A 40 2.28 17.70 -6.98
N ARG A 41 2.61 18.68 -6.13
CA ARG A 41 1.60 19.45 -5.39
C ARG A 41 0.68 20.32 -6.26
N ASP A 42 1.11 20.65 -7.46
CA ASP A 42 0.39 21.52 -8.40
C ASP A 42 -0.33 20.68 -9.47
N SER A 43 -0.18 19.36 -9.45
CA SER A 43 -0.79 18.44 -10.42
C SER A 43 -2.32 18.43 -10.33
N THR A 44 -2.93 18.08 -11.45
CA THR A 44 -4.38 18.06 -11.68
C THR A 44 -4.84 16.70 -12.18
N ALA A 45 -6.15 16.48 -12.31
CA ALA A 45 -6.69 15.25 -12.90
C ALA A 45 -6.19 15.01 -14.35
N ALA A 46 -5.83 16.06 -15.09
CA ALA A 46 -5.26 15.92 -16.44
C ALA A 46 -3.87 15.25 -16.41
N ASP A 47 -3.08 15.49 -15.36
CA ASP A 47 -1.77 14.88 -15.19
C ASP A 47 -1.91 13.40 -14.84
N VAL A 48 -2.97 13.01 -14.11
CA VAL A 48 -3.31 11.60 -13.87
C VAL A 48 -3.59 10.85 -15.17
N ALA A 49 -4.35 11.48 -16.08
CA ALA A 49 -4.64 10.91 -17.40
C ALA A 49 -3.41 10.77 -18.30
N ALA A 50 -2.35 11.53 -18.00
CA ALA A 50 -1.10 11.55 -18.77
C ALA A 50 0.01 10.66 -18.18
N LEU A 51 -0.26 9.91 -17.09
CA LEU A 51 0.73 9.06 -16.43
C LEU A 51 1.32 8.03 -17.41
N ASP A 52 2.64 7.99 -17.46
CA ASP A 52 3.38 6.93 -18.13
C ASP A 52 3.52 5.72 -17.18
N PHE A 53 2.75 4.68 -17.44
CA PHE A 53 2.73 3.46 -16.62
C PHE A 53 4.05 2.66 -16.64
N ALA A 54 4.97 2.93 -17.57
CA ALA A 54 6.30 2.33 -17.54
C ALA A 54 7.19 2.93 -16.43
N ARG A 55 6.76 4.01 -15.80
CA ARG A 55 7.50 4.74 -14.78
C ARG A 55 6.84 4.72 -13.40
N VAL A 56 5.65 4.11 -13.27
CA VAL A 56 4.94 4.02 -11.98
C VAL A 56 5.55 2.96 -11.06
N ASN A 57 5.27 3.08 -9.78
CA ASN A 57 5.72 2.22 -8.69
C ASN A 57 7.21 1.92 -8.72
N PRO A 58 8.10 2.94 -8.85
CA PRO A 58 9.53 2.71 -8.77
C PRO A 58 9.90 2.20 -7.38
N VAL A 59 10.74 1.17 -7.34
CA VAL A 59 11.28 0.62 -6.09
C VAL A 59 12.74 0.98 -5.94
N THR A 60 13.15 1.40 -4.74
CA THR A 60 14.54 1.72 -4.39
C THR A 60 15.27 0.44 -4.03
N GLY A 61 16.39 0.19 -4.69
CA GLY A 61 17.16 -1.05 -4.59
C GLY A 61 17.77 -1.46 -5.93
N PRO A 62 18.17 -2.75 -6.09
CA PRO A 62 18.12 -3.80 -5.07
C PRO A 62 19.30 -3.73 -4.09
N VAL A 63 19.07 -4.18 -2.86
CA VAL A 63 20.09 -4.37 -1.83
C VAL A 63 20.44 -5.86 -1.75
N PHE A 64 21.72 -6.17 -1.92
CA PHE A 64 22.24 -7.52 -1.79
C PHE A 64 22.55 -7.84 -0.32
N VAL A 65 21.95 -8.88 0.23
CA VAL A 65 22.21 -9.35 1.60
C VAL A 65 23.16 -10.53 1.56
N ARG A 66 24.38 -10.34 2.05
CA ARG A 66 25.44 -11.35 1.98
C ARG A 66 25.04 -12.65 2.65
N GLY A 67 25.29 -13.75 1.98
CA GLY A 67 25.04 -15.09 2.47
C GLY A 67 23.56 -15.52 2.50
N ALA A 68 22.62 -14.69 2.02
CA ALA A 68 21.25 -15.13 1.74
C ALA A 68 21.27 -16.06 0.51
N GLN A 69 20.62 -17.23 0.62
CA GLN A 69 20.58 -18.24 -0.42
C GLN A 69 19.13 -18.66 -0.72
N PRO A 70 18.85 -19.14 -1.94
CA PRO A 70 17.54 -19.72 -2.25
C PRO A 70 17.10 -20.75 -1.22
N GLY A 71 15.86 -20.59 -0.70
CA GLY A 71 15.30 -21.43 0.36
C GLY A 71 15.43 -20.86 1.77
N ASP A 72 16.28 -19.83 1.98
CA ASP A 72 16.30 -19.05 3.21
C ASP A 72 15.05 -18.12 3.28
N THR A 73 14.86 -17.48 4.42
CA THR A 73 13.86 -16.41 4.61
C THR A 73 14.58 -15.11 4.95
N LEU A 74 14.26 -14.03 4.24
CA LEU A 74 14.67 -12.67 4.60
C LEU A 74 13.70 -12.10 5.61
N ALA A 75 14.18 -11.73 6.81
CA ALA A 75 13.42 -10.98 7.79
C ALA A 75 13.73 -9.50 7.63
N VAL A 76 12.70 -8.70 7.37
CA VAL A 76 12.75 -7.25 7.19
C VAL A 76 12.04 -6.59 8.36
N GLU A 77 12.80 -6.05 9.30
CA GLU A 77 12.25 -5.25 10.39
C GLU A 77 12.08 -3.81 9.90
N ILE A 78 10.85 -3.32 9.88
CA ILE A 78 10.54 -1.93 9.53
C ILE A 78 10.75 -1.09 10.78
N LEU A 79 11.75 -0.20 10.76
CA LEU A 79 12.16 0.56 11.94
C LEU A 79 11.54 1.96 11.95
N GLU A 80 11.48 2.63 10.80
CA GLU A 80 11.02 4.00 10.69
C GLU A 80 10.53 4.30 9.28
N LEU A 81 9.51 5.17 9.17
CA LEU A 81 9.09 5.82 7.92
C LEU A 81 8.95 7.32 8.18
N ARG A 82 9.64 8.14 7.40
CA ARG A 82 9.62 9.61 7.49
C ARG A 82 9.03 10.18 6.21
N PRO A 83 7.82 10.73 6.24
CA PRO A 83 7.15 11.25 5.05
C PRO A 83 7.72 12.60 4.62
N ARG A 84 7.43 12.97 3.36
CA ARG A 84 7.34 14.38 2.98
C ARG A 84 5.99 14.93 3.44
N ASP A 85 5.81 16.26 3.42
CA ASP A 85 4.63 16.94 3.96
C ASP A 85 3.39 16.91 3.02
N TRP A 86 3.38 16.00 2.02
CA TRP A 86 2.30 15.86 1.06
C TRP A 86 2.16 14.43 0.55
N GLY A 87 1.00 14.15 0.00
CA GLY A 87 0.69 12.95 -0.75
C GLY A 87 -0.48 13.20 -1.70
N TRP A 88 -0.81 12.20 -2.50
CA TRP A 88 -1.91 12.28 -3.45
C TRP A 88 -2.73 11.00 -3.44
N THR A 89 -4.01 11.12 -3.83
CA THR A 89 -4.93 10.01 -4.09
C THR A 89 -5.58 10.26 -5.43
N ALA A 90 -5.66 9.25 -6.29
CA ALA A 90 -6.24 9.40 -7.61
C ALA A 90 -7.23 8.29 -7.95
N ILE A 91 -8.19 8.59 -8.81
CA ILE A 91 -8.93 7.61 -9.59
C ILE A 91 -8.28 7.60 -10.98
N ILE A 92 -7.67 6.49 -11.33
CA ILE A 92 -6.94 6.33 -12.58
C ILE A 92 -7.85 5.61 -13.59
N PRO A 93 -8.11 6.17 -14.79
CA PRO A 93 -8.97 5.55 -15.78
C PRO A 93 -8.58 4.10 -16.09
N GLY A 94 -9.52 3.17 -15.97
CA GLY A 94 -9.31 1.76 -16.21
C GLY A 94 -8.65 0.97 -15.07
N PHE A 95 -8.40 1.61 -13.91
CA PHE A 95 -7.79 0.99 -12.74
C PHE A 95 -8.69 1.15 -11.48
N GLY A 96 -8.65 0.18 -10.58
CA GLY A 96 -9.49 0.14 -9.37
C GLY A 96 -10.64 -0.86 -9.42
N LEU A 97 -11.26 -1.13 -8.27
CA LEU A 97 -12.33 -2.12 -8.10
C LEU A 97 -13.59 -1.78 -8.93
N LEU A 98 -13.90 -0.50 -9.06
CA LEU A 98 -15.06 0.04 -9.78
C LEU A 98 -14.64 0.86 -11.02
N ALA A 99 -13.57 0.46 -11.69
CA ALA A 99 -12.98 1.18 -12.82
C ALA A 99 -13.98 1.48 -13.96
N ASP A 100 -14.96 0.60 -14.19
CA ASP A 100 -16.03 0.77 -15.17
C ASP A 100 -17.09 1.81 -14.77
N GLU A 101 -17.19 2.16 -13.50
CA GLU A 101 -18.11 3.18 -12.97
C GLU A 101 -17.47 4.55 -12.78
N PHE A 102 -16.13 4.60 -12.75
CA PHE A 102 -15.33 5.81 -12.57
C PHE A 102 -14.30 5.93 -13.73
N PRO A 103 -14.79 6.23 -14.95
CA PRO A 103 -13.93 6.26 -16.14
C PRO A 103 -13.07 7.53 -16.24
N ASP A 104 -13.42 8.59 -15.52
CA ASP A 104 -12.75 9.87 -15.61
C ASP A 104 -11.64 9.99 -14.55
N PRO A 105 -10.50 10.63 -14.88
CA PRO A 105 -9.44 10.85 -13.93
C PRO A 105 -9.85 11.81 -12.82
N TRP A 106 -9.48 11.50 -11.59
CA TRP A 106 -9.67 12.35 -10.43
C TRP A 106 -8.40 12.42 -9.61
N LEU A 107 -8.11 13.55 -8.97
CA LEU A 107 -6.92 13.74 -8.14
C LEU A 107 -7.24 14.56 -6.91
N ARG A 108 -6.68 14.16 -5.80
CA ARG A 108 -6.62 14.94 -4.57
C ARG A 108 -5.20 14.99 -4.05
N ILE A 109 -4.68 16.20 -3.88
CA ILE A 109 -3.45 16.45 -3.14
C ILE A 109 -3.80 16.62 -1.66
N SER A 110 -3.16 15.84 -0.80
CA SER A 110 -3.36 15.84 0.64
C SER A 110 -2.13 16.36 1.37
N LYS A 111 -2.35 17.15 2.42
CA LYS A 111 -1.27 17.55 3.32
C LYS A 111 -1.02 16.45 4.35
N VAL A 112 0.23 16.03 4.47
CA VAL A 112 0.70 15.10 5.51
C VAL A 112 1.30 15.91 6.65
N GLU A 113 0.73 15.76 7.84
CA GLU A 113 1.15 16.47 9.05
C GLU A 113 1.71 15.45 10.07
N GLU A 114 2.99 15.11 9.90
CA GLU A 114 3.67 14.06 10.66
C GLU A 114 3.59 14.28 12.18
N GLU A 115 3.94 15.49 12.64
CA GLU A 115 3.90 15.84 14.08
C GLU A 115 2.51 15.69 14.69
N ALA A 116 1.46 16.06 13.92
CA ALA A 116 0.07 15.91 14.32
C ALA A 116 -0.47 14.49 14.08
N ARG A 117 0.32 13.61 13.46
CA ARG A 117 -0.03 12.24 13.08
C ARG A 117 -1.36 12.15 12.31
N ARG A 118 -1.51 13.00 11.30
CA ARG A 118 -2.73 13.07 10.49
C ARG A 118 -2.46 13.43 9.03
N VAL A 119 -3.41 13.05 8.18
CA VAL A 119 -3.49 13.46 6.77
C VAL A 119 -4.78 14.25 6.58
N ALA A 120 -4.69 15.46 6.05
CA ALA A 120 -5.85 16.27 5.71
C ALA A 120 -6.38 15.81 4.35
N PHE A 121 -7.49 15.05 4.34
CA PHE A 121 -8.08 14.52 3.11
C PHE A 121 -9.05 15.52 2.48
N ALA A 122 -10.06 15.98 3.21
CA ALA A 122 -11.06 16.95 2.74
C ALA A 122 -11.52 17.82 3.89
N ASP A 123 -12.34 18.85 3.62
CA ASP A 123 -12.90 19.70 4.66
C ASP A 123 -13.67 18.88 5.69
N GLY A 124 -13.18 18.87 6.95
CA GLY A 124 -13.75 18.10 8.05
C GLY A 124 -13.47 16.60 7.99
N ILE A 125 -12.66 16.11 7.05
CA ILE A 125 -12.23 14.71 6.97
C ILE A 125 -10.73 14.64 7.17
N THR A 126 -10.32 13.99 8.24
CA THR A 126 -8.92 13.83 8.61
C THR A 126 -8.63 12.36 8.89
N LEU A 127 -7.61 11.83 8.21
CA LEU A 127 -7.18 10.44 8.35
C LEU A 127 -6.04 10.35 9.37
N PRO A 128 -5.92 9.26 10.13
CA PRO A 128 -4.71 8.96 10.86
C PRO A 128 -3.53 8.83 9.90
N PHE A 129 -2.37 9.41 10.25
CA PHE A 129 -1.12 9.13 9.56
C PHE A 129 -0.54 7.82 10.09
N GLU A 130 -0.58 6.79 9.26
CA GLU A 130 -0.15 5.43 9.58
C GLU A 130 0.68 4.86 8.43
N PRO A 131 1.92 5.36 8.25
CA PRO A 131 2.70 5.09 7.06
C PRO A 131 3.19 3.64 6.97
N PHE A 132 3.25 3.13 5.73
CA PHE A 132 3.79 1.81 5.41
C PHE A 132 4.25 1.75 3.94
N PRO A 133 5.13 0.81 3.55
CA PRO A 133 5.43 0.55 2.14
C PRO A 133 4.36 -0.35 1.52
N GLY A 134 3.75 0.08 0.41
CA GLY A 134 2.86 -0.75 -0.40
C GLY A 134 3.65 -1.82 -1.14
N THR A 135 4.75 -1.40 -1.79
CA THR A 135 5.64 -2.31 -2.52
C THR A 135 6.90 -2.62 -1.73
N ILE A 136 7.05 -3.87 -1.29
CA ILE A 136 8.21 -4.36 -0.56
C ILE A 136 8.45 -5.83 -0.88
N GLY A 137 9.66 -6.19 -1.38
CA GLY A 137 9.89 -7.55 -1.84
C GLY A 137 11.36 -7.85 -2.14
N VAL A 138 11.55 -9.04 -2.70
CA VAL A 138 12.84 -9.56 -3.17
C VAL A 138 12.73 -9.99 -4.64
N ALA A 139 13.86 -10.10 -5.33
CA ALA A 139 13.86 -10.51 -6.72
C ALA A 139 13.33 -11.94 -6.91
N LEU A 140 12.62 -12.15 -8.01
CA LEU A 140 12.09 -13.43 -8.42
C LEU A 140 13.21 -14.33 -8.97
N PRO A 141 13.11 -15.66 -8.79
CA PRO A 141 14.06 -16.61 -9.38
C PRO A 141 13.89 -16.78 -10.91
N GLU A 142 12.73 -16.47 -11.44
CA GLU A 142 12.44 -16.50 -12.88
C GLU A 142 13.23 -15.39 -13.59
N PRO A 143 13.94 -15.71 -14.71
CA PRO A 143 14.73 -14.73 -15.41
C PRO A 143 13.87 -13.72 -16.20
N GLY A 144 14.42 -12.54 -16.41
CA GLY A 144 13.80 -11.47 -17.21
C GLY A 144 13.04 -10.46 -16.35
N GLU A 145 12.44 -9.50 -17.05
CA GLU A 145 11.71 -8.39 -16.43
C GLU A 145 10.30 -8.81 -16.03
N HIS A 146 9.92 -8.56 -14.77
CA HIS A 146 8.58 -8.78 -14.25
C HIS A 146 8.03 -7.43 -13.73
N SER A 147 6.74 -7.19 -13.97
CA SER A 147 6.09 -5.96 -13.53
C SER A 147 6.16 -5.78 -12.00
N VAL A 148 6.37 -4.54 -11.54
CA VAL A 148 6.29 -4.19 -10.11
C VAL A 148 4.85 -4.05 -9.61
N VAL A 149 3.86 -3.88 -10.52
CA VAL A 149 2.47 -3.60 -10.15
C VAL A 149 1.76 -4.79 -9.49
N PRO A 150 1.77 -6.03 -10.02
CA PRO A 150 1.12 -7.13 -9.32
C PRO A 150 2.01 -7.68 -8.19
N PRO A 151 1.42 -8.04 -7.03
CA PRO A 151 2.14 -8.76 -5.97
C PRO A 151 2.45 -10.21 -6.39
N SER A 152 3.40 -10.82 -5.70
CA SER A 152 3.79 -12.21 -5.91
C SER A 152 4.09 -12.93 -4.60
N VAL A 153 4.43 -14.21 -4.67
CA VAL A 153 4.91 -14.96 -3.48
C VAL A 153 6.28 -14.48 -2.98
N TRP A 154 6.97 -13.61 -3.74
CA TRP A 154 8.24 -12.98 -3.36
C TRP A 154 8.05 -11.60 -2.73
N GLY A 155 6.82 -11.21 -2.42
CA GLY A 155 6.43 -9.86 -2.01
C GLY A 155 6.02 -9.02 -3.21
N GLY A 156 6.45 -7.77 -3.26
CA GLY A 156 6.07 -6.79 -4.29
C GLY A 156 4.95 -5.89 -3.80
N ASN A 157 4.05 -5.49 -4.68
CA ASN A 157 2.97 -4.56 -4.39
C ASN A 157 1.84 -5.24 -3.62
N MET A 158 2.06 -5.44 -2.32
CA MET A 158 1.14 -6.20 -1.47
C MET A 158 0.07 -5.34 -0.80
N ASP A 159 0.31 -4.05 -0.64
CA ASP A 159 -0.61 -3.07 -0.05
C ASP A 159 -1.18 -3.52 1.31
N VAL A 160 -0.27 -3.97 2.17
CA VAL A 160 -0.61 -4.43 3.51
C VAL A 160 -0.39 -3.32 4.53
N LYS A 161 -1.45 -2.61 4.91
CA LYS A 161 -1.39 -1.44 5.83
C LYS A 161 -0.78 -1.71 7.21
N HIS A 162 -0.63 -2.98 7.57
CA HIS A 162 0.00 -3.38 8.83
C HIS A 162 1.53 -3.45 8.78
N LEU A 163 2.16 -3.29 7.60
CA LEU A 163 3.62 -3.27 7.45
C LEU A 163 4.21 -1.91 7.87
N ARG A 164 3.94 -1.49 9.09
CA ARG A 164 4.38 -0.21 9.69
C ARG A 164 5.66 -0.36 10.49
N ALA A 165 6.20 0.75 10.96
CA ALA A 165 7.29 0.72 11.94
C ALA A 165 6.92 -0.15 13.17
N GLY A 166 7.82 -1.07 13.55
CA GLY A 166 7.61 -2.08 14.58
C GLY A 166 7.17 -3.47 14.03
N THR A 167 6.82 -3.56 12.75
CA THR A 167 6.46 -4.84 12.10
C THR A 167 7.71 -5.52 11.53
N THR A 168 7.73 -6.85 11.59
CA THR A 168 8.72 -7.68 10.88
C THR A 168 8.02 -8.43 9.74
N LEU A 169 8.44 -8.18 8.52
CA LEU A 169 8.04 -8.92 7.33
C LEU A 169 9.04 -10.04 7.06
N PHE A 170 8.54 -11.21 6.69
CA PHE A 170 9.31 -12.38 6.27
C PHE A 170 9.02 -12.65 4.80
N LEU A 171 10.09 -12.68 3.99
CA LEU A 171 10.03 -12.92 2.55
C LEU A 171 10.80 -14.19 2.20
N PRO A 172 10.28 -15.08 1.34
CA PRO A 172 11.08 -16.19 0.84
C PRO A 172 12.23 -15.67 0.00
N VAL A 173 13.39 -16.34 0.03
CA VAL A 173 14.53 -15.98 -0.80
C VAL A 173 14.57 -16.91 -2.01
N GLY A 174 14.43 -16.31 -3.22
CA GLY A 174 14.45 -17.04 -4.50
C GLY A 174 15.81 -17.04 -5.19
N VAL A 175 16.65 -16.03 -4.91
CA VAL A 175 17.96 -15.84 -5.55
C VAL A 175 19.02 -15.50 -4.53
N GLU A 176 20.30 -15.71 -4.87
CA GLU A 176 21.43 -15.33 -4.02
C GLU A 176 21.37 -13.84 -3.68
N GLY A 177 21.62 -13.51 -2.43
CA GLY A 177 21.56 -12.13 -1.92
C GLY A 177 20.16 -11.57 -1.74
N ALA A 178 19.10 -12.34 -1.98
CA ALA A 178 17.70 -11.95 -1.92
C ALA A 178 17.33 -10.77 -2.85
N LEU A 179 18.20 -9.77 -3.03
CA LEU A 179 17.97 -8.58 -3.87
C LEU A 179 16.72 -7.80 -3.44
N PHE A 180 16.77 -7.30 -2.21
CA PHE A 180 15.68 -6.57 -1.57
C PHE A 180 15.45 -5.19 -2.18
N SER A 181 14.19 -4.84 -2.45
CA SER A 181 13.78 -3.49 -2.86
C SER A 181 12.47 -3.09 -2.19
N VAL A 182 12.26 -1.77 -2.06
CA VAL A 182 11.08 -1.18 -1.44
C VAL A 182 10.67 0.09 -2.18
N GLY A 183 9.37 0.31 -2.31
CA GLY A 183 8.81 1.48 -3.00
C GLY A 183 7.39 1.78 -2.53
N ASP A 184 6.73 2.72 -3.23
CA ASP A 184 5.29 2.88 -3.13
C ASP A 184 4.82 3.06 -1.68
N THR A 185 5.27 4.14 -1.04
CA THR A 185 4.96 4.39 0.37
C THR A 185 3.66 5.16 0.52
N HIS A 186 2.82 4.69 1.46
CA HIS A 186 1.49 5.20 1.72
C HIS A 186 1.44 5.92 3.06
N ALA A 187 0.76 7.07 3.13
CA ALA A 187 0.52 7.81 4.37
C ALA A 187 -0.75 7.33 5.10
N ALA A 188 -1.74 6.83 4.36
CA ALA A 188 -2.97 6.23 4.86
C ALA A 188 -3.62 5.37 3.76
N MET A 189 -4.20 4.25 4.16
CA MET A 189 -4.95 3.36 3.25
C MET A 189 -5.96 2.53 4.06
N GLY A 190 -7.10 2.22 3.46
CA GLY A 190 -8.02 1.20 3.94
C GLY A 190 -7.70 -0.18 3.32
N ASP A 191 -8.05 -1.27 3.99
CA ASP A 191 -7.91 -2.61 3.43
C ASP A 191 -8.65 -2.72 2.09
N GLY A 192 -7.95 -3.21 1.06
CA GLY A 192 -8.49 -3.39 -0.28
C GLY A 192 -8.12 -2.31 -1.29
N GLU A 193 -7.65 -1.14 -0.87
CA GLU A 193 -7.20 -0.04 -1.75
C GLU A 193 -8.13 0.18 -2.97
N VAL A 194 -9.42 0.25 -2.69
CA VAL A 194 -10.49 -0.01 -3.67
C VAL A 194 -10.53 0.92 -4.88
N CYS A 195 -9.99 2.15 -4.81
CA CYS A 195 -9.90 3.00 -6.00
C CYS A 195 -8.59 2.81 -6.79
N GLY A 196 -7.69 1.96 -6.29
CA GLY A 196 -6.41 1.63 -6.93
C GLY A 196 -5.26 2.55 -6.51
N THR A 197 -5.47 3.43 -5.53
CA THR A 197 -4.43 4.24 -4.87
C THR A 197 -4.76 4.45 -3.40
N ALA A 198 -3.73 4.58 -2.58
CA ALA A 198 -3.79 5.03 -1.21
C ALA A 198 -3.69 6.57 -1.11
N VAL A 199 -3.22 7.09 0.02
CA VAL A 199 -2.57 8.41 0.05
C VAL A 199 -1.09 8.16 -0.24
N GLU A 200 -0.76 8.19 -1.51
CA GLU A 200 0.59 8.00 -2.05
C GLU A 200 1.49 9.13 -1.59
N ALA A 201 2.59 8.81 -0.93
CA ALA A 201 3.46 9.84 -0.38
C ALA A 201 4.93 9.43 -0.44
N PRO A 202 5.84 10.28 -0.94
CA PRO A 202 7.26 9.98 -0.91
C PRO A 202 7.79 9.99 0.53
N MET A 203 8.60 9.00 0.90
CA MET A 203 9.13 8.81 2.26
C MET A 203 10.58 8.30 2.25
N ASP A 204 11.26 8.51 3.36
CA ASP A 204 12.45 7.71 3.68
C ASP A 204 12.02 6.55 4.57
N ILE A 205 12.48 5.34 4.27
CA ILE A 205 12.24 4.15 5.07
C ILE A 205 13.55 3.60 5.62
N VAL A 206 13.52 3.22 6.91
CA VAL A 206 14.65 2.56 7.57
C VAL A 206 14.24 1.14 7.90
N VAL A 207 15.02 0.16 7.39
CA VAL A 207 14.77 -1.26 7.64
C VAL A 207 16.03 -1.96 8.12
N ARG A 208 15.86 -3.04 8.90
CA ARG A 208 16.94 -3.99 9.24
C ARG A 208 16.71 -5.29 8.48
N LEU A 209 17.74 -5.75 7.78
CA LEU A 209 17.70 -6.95 6.94
C LEU A 209 18.44 -8.11 7.61
N SER A 210 17.76 -9.21 7.91
CA SER A 210 18.35 -10.38 8.55
C SER A 210 17.99 -11.66 7.80
N VAL A 211 18.91 -12.63 7.77
CA VAL A 211 18.68 -13.95 7.13
C VAL A 211 18.26 -14.98 8.17
N ARG A 212 17.14 -15.65 7.94
CA ARG A 212 16.60 -16.72 8.78
C ARG A 212 16.73 -18.05 8.03
N ARG A 213 17.57 -18.94 8.57
CA ARG A 213 17.77 -20.31 8.05
C ARG A 213 16.99 -21.37 8.81
N ASP A 214 16.42 -20.97 9.92
CA ASP A 214 15.57 -21.80 10.79
C ASP A 214 14.08 -21.73 10.40
N MET A 215 13.76 -20.97 9.35
CA MET A 215 12.40 -20.73 8.85
C MET A 215 12.39 -20.83 7.32
N THR A 216 11.53 -21.68 6.77
CA THR A 216 11.28 -21.77 5.32
C THR A 216 9.81 -21.49 5.06
N ILE A 217 9.54 -20.53 4.18
CA ILE A 217 8.19 -20.10 3.82
C ILE A 217 8.02 -20.08 2.30
N SER A 218 6.79 -20.22 1.83
CA SER A 218 6.45 -20.22 0.40
C SER A 218 5.75 -18.96 -0.08
N ALA A 219 5.43 -18.04 0.83
CA ALA A 219 4.80 -16.76 0.56
C ALA A 219 5.11 -15.80 1.72
N PRO A 220 4.94 -14.48 1.54
CA PRO A 220 5.17 -13.49 2.58
C PRO A 220 4.35 -13.76 3.84
N GLN A 221 4.97 -13.55 4.98
CA GLN A 221 4.35 -13.58 6.30
C GLN A 221 4.81 -12.33 7.08
N TYR A 222 4.04 -11.90 8.05
CA TYR A 222 4.47 -10.78 8.90
C TYR A 222 4.01 -10.95 10.34
N HIS A 223 4.72 -10.29 11.25
CA HIS A 223 4.41 -10.26 12.66
C HIS A 223 4.16 -8.81 13.09
N VAL A 224 2.98 -8.57 13.65
CA VAL A 224 2.57 -7.28 14.25
C VAL A 224 2.58 -7.45 15.77
N ALA A 225 3.24 -6.55 16.49
CA ALA A 225 3.26 -6.60 17.95
C ALA A 225 1.88 -6.29 18.54
N ALA A 226 1.62 -6.76 19.76
CA ALA A 226 0.36 -6.52 20.45
C ALA A 226 0.11 -5.01 20.65
N GLY A 227 -1.06 -4.54 20.24
CA GLY A 227 -1.45 -3.13 20.33
C GLY A 227 -1.08 -2.26 19.12
N ASP A 228 -0.42 -2.83 18.11
CA ASP A 228 0.03 -2.10 16.91
C ASP A 228 -0.91 -2.27 15.70
N LEU A 229 -2.17 -2.61 15.92
CA LEU A 229 -3.19 -2.56 14.87
C LEU A 229 -3.52 -1.10 14.51
N ALA A 230 -3.99 -0.89 13.28
CA ALA A 230 -4.31 0.45 12.78
C ALA A 230 -5.35 1.17 13.66
N ARG A 231 -5.17 2.48 13.87
CA ARG A 231 -6.10 3.28 14.69
C ARG A 231 -7.48 3.41 14.05
N THR A 232 -7.57 3.25 12.73
CA THR A 232 -8.85 3.15 12.01
C THR A 232 -9.65 1.90 12.41
N GLU A 233 -9.04 0.91 13.05
CA GLU A 233 -9.73 -0.28 13.55
C GLU A 233 -10.35 -0.09 14.94
N ALA A 234 -10.09 1.05 15.58
CA ALA A 234 -10.67 1.42 16.88
C ALA A 234 -11.87 2.36 16.69
N GLY A 235 -12.85 2.27 17.58
CA GLY A 235 -14.02 3.14 17.60
C GLY A 235 -15.24 2.56 16.88
N SER A 236 -16.23 3.43 16.62
CA SER A 236 -17.47 3.06 15.94
C SER A 236 -17.27 3.04 14.42
N HIS A 237 -17.97 2.12 13.76
CA HIS A 237 -17.96 1.97 12.31
C HIS A 237 -19.40 1.92 11.77
N HIS A 238 -19.63 2.60 10.65
CA HIS A 238 -20.75 2.25 9.79
C HIS A 238 -20.27 1.19 8.79
N VAL A 239 -21.06 0.12 8.62
CA VAL A 239 -20.68 -1.00 7.76
C VAL A 239 -21.76 -1.22 6.71
N THR A 240 -21.36 -1.26 5.45
CA THR A 240 -22.22 -1.72 4.34
C THR A 240 -21.77 -3.11 3.88
N THR A 241 -22.69 -3.91 3.38
CA THR A 241 -22.39 -5.27 2.95
C THR A 241 -22.77 -5.52 1.50
N GLY A 242 -22.00 -6.40 0.85
CA GLY A 242 -22.36 -7.04 -0.40
C GLY A 242 -22.50 -8.55 -0.16
N VAL A 243 -23.51 -9.16 -0.78
CA VAL A 243 -23.84 -10.57 -0.62
C VAL A 243 -24.10 -11.19 -1.99
N GLY A 244 -23.40 -12.26 -2.33
CA GLY A 244 -23.61 -12.93 -3.61
C GLY A 244 -22.64 -14.09 -3.86
N PRO A 245 -22.87 -14.83 -4.97
CA PRO A 245 -22.11 -16.03 -5.30
C PRO A 245 -20.70 -15.74 -5.86
N ASP A 246 -20.41 -14.51 -6.23
CA ASP A 246 -19.10 -14.05 -6.68
C ASP A 246 -18.50 -13.11 -5.65
N LEU A 247 -17.32 -13.45 -5.12
CA LEU A 247 -16.67 -12.69 -4.05
C LEU A 247 -16.28 -11.28 -4.50
N MET A 248 -15.87 -11.13 -5.76
CA MET A 248 -15.49 -9.83 -6.31
C MET A 248 -16.71 -8.93 -6.52
N GLU A 249 -17.84 -9.48 -6.98
CA GLU A 249 -19.09 -8.71 -7.09
C GLU A 249 -19.62 -8.34 -5.70
N ALA A 250 -19.53 -9.22 -4.71
CA ALA A 250 -19.88 -8.88 -3.33
C ALA A 250 -19.01 -7.72 -2.79
N ALA A 251 -17.70 -7.70 -3.10
CA ALA A 251 -16.82 -6.60 -2.75
C ALA A 251 -17.22 -5.28 -3.43
N ARG A 252 -17.55 -5.32 -4.72
CA ARG A 252 -18.06 -4.15 -5.48
C ARG A 252 -19.36 -3.62 -4.89
N ASP A 253 -20.29 -4.50 -4.55
CA ASP A 253 -21.60 -4.12 -3.98
C ASP A 253 -21.46 -3.48 -2.60
N ALA A 254 -20.59 -4.03 -1.72
CA ALA A 254 -20.27 -3.41 -0.44
C ALA A 254 -19.70 -1.99 -0.61
N THR A 255 -18.81 -1.81 -1.60
CA THR A 255 -18.17 -0.51 -1.91
C THR A 255 -19.19 0.48 -2.49
N ARG A 256 -20.04 0.07 -3.47
CA ARG A 256 -21.11 0.91 -4.03
C ARG A 256 -22.08 1.40 -2.96
N ALA A 257 -22.46 0.51 -2.05
CA ALA A 257 -23.34 0.85 -0.93
C ALA A 257 -22.69 1.88 0.02
N MET A 258 -21.38 1.78 0.27
CA MET A 258 -20.65 2.75 1.08
C MET A 258 -20.53 4.11 0.38
N ILE A 259 -20.27 4.15 -0.92
CA ILE A 259 -20.31 5.38 -1.71
C ILE A 259 -21.68 6.05 -1.60
N GLY A 260 -22.76 5.29 -1.73
CA GLY A 260 -24.13 5.78 -1.54
C GLY A 260 -24.39 6.32 -0.13
N HIS A 261 -23.89 5.64 0.91
CA HIS A 261 -23.98 6.09 2.29
C HIS A 261 -23.22 7.40 2.51
N LEU A 262 -21.98 7.49 2.05
CA LEU A 262 -21.14 8.70 2.16
C LEU A 262 -21.77 9.90 1.45
N GLY A 263 -22.35 9.70 0.27
CA GLY A 263 -23.08 10.75 -0.45
C GLY A 263 -24.33 11.20 0.29
N SER A 264 -25.18 10.27 0.72
CA SER A 264 -26.48 10.59 1.36
C SER A 264 -26.33 11.17 2.76
N ARG A 265 -25.37 10.68 3.54
CA ARG A 265 -25.20 11.05 4.96
C ARG A 265 -24.27 12.25 5.15
N TYR A 266 -23.21 12.37 4.33
CA TYR A 266 -22.14 13.35 4.51
C TYR A 266 -21.99 14.32 3.33
N GLY A 267 -22.77 14.12 2.25
CA GLY A 267 -22.80 15.04 1.11
C GLY A 267 -21.57 14.99 0.23
N LEU A 268 -20.79 13.89 0.26
CA LEU A 268 -19.63 13.70 -0.60
C LEU A 268 -20.09 13.43 -2.05
N ASP A 269 -19.35 13.93 -3.04
CA ASP A 269 -19.54 13.47 -4.41
C ASP A 269 -19.07 12.02 -4.58
N ARG A 270 -19.38 11.42 -5.73
CA ARG A 270 -19.12 9.99 -5.94
C ARG A 270 -17.64 9.67 -5.96
N GLU A 271 -16.85 10.51 -6.59
CA GLU A 271 -15.41 10.36 -6.75
C GLU A 271 -14.71 10.54 -5.40
N GLU A 272 -15.08 11.57 -4.65
CA GLU A 272 -14.54 11.80 -3.30
C GLU A 272 -14.91 10.67 -2.34
N ALA A 273 -16.14 10.16 -2.41
CA ALA A 273 -16.60 9.03 -1.61
C ALA A 273 -15.85 7.74 -1.97
N TYR A 274 -15.61 7.47 -3.26
CA TYR A 274 -14.85 6.31 -3.69
C TYR A 274 -13.39 6.39 -3.28
N ALA A 275 -12.76 7.54 -3.45
CA ALA A 275 -11.39 7.79 -2.97
C ALA A 275 -11.30 7.65 -1.44
N LEU A 276 -12.30 8.15 -0.69
CA LEU A 276 -12.33 7.99 0.77
C LEU A 276 -12.47 6.51 1.17
N CYS A 277 -13.24 5.71 0.45
CA CYS A 277 -13.30 4.27 0.67
C CYS A 277 -11.89 3.64 0.56
N SER A 278 -11.10 4.06 -0.42
CA SER A 278 -9.74 3.53 -0.64
C SER A 278 -8.76 3.89 0.48
N VAL A 279 -8.78 5.13 0.94
CA VAL A 279 -7.76 5.64 1.89
C VAL A 279 -8.11 5.43 3.36
N ALA A 280 -9.37 5.04 3.69
CA ALA A 280 -9.82 5.01 5.07
C ALA A 280 -10.80 3.89 5.45
N CYS A 281 -11.54 3.32 4.49
CA CYS A 281 -12.45 2.24 4.80
C CYS A 281 -11.77 0.88 4.61
N ASP A 282 -12.15 -0.11 5.40
CA ASP A 282 -11.61 -1.46 5.31
C ASP A 282 -12.59 -2.39 4.59
N LEU A 283 -12.16 -2.98 3.47
CA LEU A 283 -12.87 -4.03 2.77
C LEU A 283 -12.50 -5.38 3.38
N ARG A 284 -13.45 -6.05 4.04
CA ARG A 284 -13.21 -7.28 4.78
C ARG A 284 -14.15 -8.40 4.35
N ILE A 285 -13.61 -9.60 4.27
CA ILE A 285 -14.40 -10.81 4.07
C ILE A 285 -15.02 -11.22 5.42
N HIS A 286 -16.36 -11.27 5.50
CA HIS A 286 -17.06 -11.73 6.70
C HIS A 286 -17.22 -13.26 6.70
N GLU A 287 -17.61 -13.81 5.53
CA GLU A 287 -18.00 -15.21 5.45
C GLU A 287 -17.75 -15.74 4.02
N VAL A 288 -17.19 -16.96 3.89
CA VAL A 288 -16.87 -17.64 2.63
C VAL A 288 -17.15 -19.16 2.68
N VAL A 289 -18.05 -19.60 3.57
CA VAL A 289 -18.32 -21.03 3.79
C VAL A 289 -19.79 -21.43 3.53
N ASP A 290 -20.72 -20.49 3.53
CA ASP A 290 -22.16 -20.75 3.39
C ASP A 290 -22.64 -20.62 1.94
N VAL A 291 -22.26 -21.64 1.14
CA VAL A 291 -22.64 -21.75 -0.27
C VAL A 291 -24.17 -21.59 -0.44
N PRO A 292 -24.67 -20.82 -1.40
CA PRO A 292 -23.97 -20.30 -2.57
C PRO A 292 -23.49 -18.85 -2.47
N ASN A 293 -23.62 -18.19 -1.34
CA ASN A 293 -23.30 -16.76 -1.24
C ASN A 293 -22.19 -16.48 -0.25
N TRP A 294 -21.39 -15.46 -0.55
CA TRP A 294 -20.32 -14.91 0.26
C TRP A 294 -20.72 -13.55 0.80
N VAL A 295 -20.16 -13.14 1.94
CA VAL A 295 -20.45 -11.83 2.55
C VAL A 295 -19.18 -11.02 2.69
N VAL A 296 -19.17 -9.83 2.08
CA VAL A 296 -18.08 -8.83 2.19
C VAL A 296 -18.63 -7.57 2.86
N GLY A 297 -17.86 -6.96 3.75
CA GLY A 297 -18.20 -5.70 4.41
C GLY A 297 -17.22 -4.59 4.07
N MET A 298 -17.72 -3.37 3.88
CA MET A 298 -16.95 -2.14 3.80
C MET A 298 -17.16 -1.35 5.09
N PHE A 299 -16.09 -1.15 5.87
CA PHE A 299 -16.09 -0.54 7.21
C PHE A 299 -15.63 0.90 7.15
N LEU A 300 -16.52 1.86 7.37
CA LEU A 300 -16.15 3.27 7.54
C LEU A 300 -15.87 3.57 9.01
N PRO A 301 -14.66 3.97 9.39
CA PRO A 301 -14.39 4.46 10.75
C PRO A 301 -15.01 5.85 10.93
N GLU A 302 -16.06 5.96 11.76
CA GLU A 302 -16.80 7.23 11.93
C GLU A 302 -15.93 8.33 12.56
N THR A 303 -14.85 7.96 13.23
CA THR A 303 -13.90 8.90 13.88
C THR A 303 -13.22 9.85 12.89
N ILE A 304 -13.09 9.47 11.59
CA ILE A 304 -12.45 10.31 10.58
C ILE A 304 -13.37 11.42 10.06
N MET A 305 -14.68 11.33 10.31
CA MET A 305 -15.68 12.21 9.73
C MET A 305 -15.82 13.58 10.47
N GLY A 306 -14.98 13.86 11.46
CA GLY A 306 -14.79 15.19 12.05
C GLY A 306 -16.05 15.88 12.58
N GLY A 307 -17.07 15.11 13.00
CA GLY A 307 -18.33 15.68 13.48
C GLY A 307 -19.26 16.19 12.37
N ARG A 308 -19.03 15.84 11.13
CA ARG A 308 -20.03 15.95 10.06
C ARG A 308 -21.21 15.00 10.40
N ALA A 309 -22.25 15.56 11.02
CA ALA A 309 -23.46 14.83 11.43
C ALA A 309 -24.65 15.23 10.54
#